data_aae4746935bb795600cc2b240471c0ed
#
_entry.id   aae4746935bb795600cc2b240471c0ed
#
_cell.length_a   1.000
_cell.length_b   1.000
_cell.length_c   1.000
_cell.angle_alpha   90.00
_cell.angle_beta   90.00
_cell.angle_gamma   90.00
#
_symmetry.space_group_name_H-M   'P 1'
#
loop_
_entity.id
_entity.type
_entity.pdbx_description
1 polymer ?
#
loop_
_entity_poly.entity_id
_entity_poly.type
_entity_poly.pdbx_seq_one_letter_code
_entity_poly.pdbx_strand_id
1 'polypeptide(L)'
;MGVDAEDRLSVERSEKIQALADPDLMRLDLDDMFVELLDRVRRILDADTAVLLLSDDQGGQLVARAARGIEEEVYQDVRIPVREGFAGRIAAERRPVLLDRIDATTVANPILWEKGLRALLGVPLCSADSLLGVLHVGRLTDRPFVTGDVELLEVVAERIASALQARLLAAERASARVLERALVPGALPPVPGFEVATRYVTASDGRGAGGDWYDAFHLPSGEVWVTAGDVAGHGLRAAAVMGRLRATIRAYAFDGAPPHEVLRLTDRALQYFEPDVMATAMCVSIFPESSEMWVASAGHPPPITAVAGGPARPLVMENGPPLGAVPNVPRAATVVPFPADATLVLYTDGLIERRGESIDAGLERLSQSVTDTRPEVVCRNVMFRLIGDRLPDDDVALMVVRRAAKK
;
A
#
# COMPACT_ATOMS: atom_id res chain seq x y z
N MET A 1 -23.29 4.64 -54.95
CA MET A 1 -21.84 4.34 -55.01
C MET A 1 -21.03 5.04 -53.92
N GLY A 2 -21.60 5.90 -53.09
CA GLY A 2 -20.88 6.56 -51.96
C GLY A 2 -20.90 5.79 -50.63
N VAL A 3 -21.99 5.06 -50.36
CA VAL A 3 -22.18 4.36 -49.05
C VAL A 3 -21.24 3.17 -48.86
N ASP A 4 -20.91 2.44 -49.94
CA ASP A 4 -19.96 1.29 -49.86
C ASP A 4 -18.50 1.67 -49.58
N ALA A 5 -18.08 2.89 -49.86
CA ALA A 5 -16.73 3.36 -49.63
C ALA A 5 -16.52 3.83 -48.17
N GLU A 6 -17.53 4.49 -47.58
CA GLU A 6 -17.53 4.91 -46.19
C GLU A 6 -17.62 3.71 -45.23
N ASP A 7 -18.44 2.71 -45.55
CA ASP A 7 -18.55 1.47 -44.76
C ASP A 7 -17.25 0.65 -44.81
N ARG A 8 -16.57 0.56 -45.95
CA ARG A 8 -15.26 -0.12 -46.06
C ARG A 8 -14.16 0.59 -45.25
N LEU A 9 -14.13 1.91 -45.32
CA LEU A 9 -13.18 2.71 -44.52
C LEU A 9 -13.44 2.57 -43.01
N SER A 10 -14.70 2.47 -42.61
CA SER A 10 -15.10 2.26 -41.21
C SER A 10 -14.71 0.87 -40.72
N VAL A 11 -14.86 -0.17 -41.52
CA VAL A 11 -14.49 -1.56 -41.19
C VAL A 11 -12.96 -1.69 -41.11
N GLU A 12 -12.21 -1.20 -42.10
CA GLU A 12 -10.74 -1.17 -42.07
C GLU A 12 -10.19 -0.41 -40.84
N ARG A 13 -10.85 0.68 -40.46
CA ARG A 13 -10.51 1.46 -39.27
C ARG A 13 -10.76 0.69 -37.98
N SER A 14 -11.89 -0.02 -37.87
CA SER A 14 -12.22 -0.88 -36.75
C SER A 14 -11.21 -2.02 -36.57
N GLU A 15 -10.83 -2.68 -37.68
CA GLU A 15 -9.84 -3.74 -37.68
C GLU A 15 -8.44 -3.24 -37.23
N LYS A 16 -8.04 -2.05 -37.71
CA LYS A 16 -6.79 -1.38 -37.31
C LYS A 16 -6.77 -1.05 -35.80
N ILE A 17 -7.88 -0.56 -35.26
CA ILE A 17 -8.05 -0.27 -33.84
C ILE A 17 -8.06 -1.57 -33.01
N GLN A 18 -8.66 -2.62 -33.50
CA GLN A 18 -8.75 -3.92 -32.84
C GLN A 18 -7.37 -4.61 -32.75
N ALA A 19 -6.53 -4.46 -33.78
CA ALA A 19 -5.16 -4.96 -33.79
C ALA A 19 -4.25 -4.31 -32.71
N LEU A 20 -4.64 -3.14 -32.21
CA LEU A 20 -3.94 -2.43 -31.12
C LEU A 20 -4.49 -2.81 -29.71
N ALA A 21 -5.61 -3.54 -29.66
CA ALA A 21 -6.30 -3.91 -28.43
C ALA A 21 -5.99 -5.35 -27.97
N ASP A 22 -4.90 -5.93 -28.43
CA ASP A 22 -4.51 -7.31 -28.15
C ASP A 22 -4.25 -7.51 -26.65
N PRO A 23 -4.99 -8.41 -25.96
CA PRO A 23 -4.77 -8.70 -24.53
C PRO A 23 -3.36 -9.24 -24.21
N ASP A 24 -2.67 -9.82 -25.18
CA ASP A 24 -1.33 -10.36 -24.99
C ASP A 24 -0.27 -9.24 -24.78
N LEU A 25 -0.52 -8.04 -25.28
CA LEU A 25 0.33 -6.86 -24.98
C LEU A 25 0.38 -6.54 -23.50
N MET A 26 -0.70 -6.79 -22.76
CA MET A 26 -0.75 -6.53 -21.32
C MET A 26 0.07 -7.52 -20.48
N ARG A 27 0.56 -8.62 -21.07
CA ARG A 27 1.40 -9.62 -20.43
C ARG A 27 2.90 -9.33 -20.57
N LEU A 28 3.28 -8.47 -21.52
CA LEU A 28 4.65 -8.03 -21.73
C LEU A 28 5.10 -7.12 -20.58
N ASP A 29 6.39 -7.01 -20.34
CA ASP A 29 6.91 -5.93 -19.53
C ASP A 29 6.68 -4.56 -20.23
N LEU A 30 6.97 -3.46 -19.52
CA LEU A 30 6.66 -2.12 -20.04
C LEU A 30 7.46 -1.78 -21.30
N ASP A 31 8.74 -2.10 -21.30
CA ASP A 31 9.63 -1.73 -22.41
C ASP A 31 9.30 -2.56 -23.66
N ASP A 32 9.06 -3.86 -23.53
CA ASP A 32 8.63 -4.74 -24.62
C ASP A 32 7.26 -4.36 -25.15
N MET A 33 6.33 -3.97 -24.28
CA MET A 33 5.01 -3.49 -24.67
C MET A 33 5.09 -2.20 -25.53
N PHE A 34 5.92 -1.24 -25.12
CA PHE A 34 6.11 0.01 -25.87
C PHE A 34 6.68 -0.29 -27.27
N VAL A 35 7.68 -1.13 -27.31
CA VAL A 35 8.34 -1.57 -28.53
C VAL A 35 7.34 -2.19 -29.53
N GLU A 36 6.54 -3.15 -29.09
CA GLU A 36 5.54 -3.82 -29.92
C GLU A 36 4.43 -2.84 -30.35
N LEU A 37 3.99 -1.95 -29.47
CA LEU A 37 3.00 -0.91 -29.80
C LEU A 37 3.52 0.04 -30.88
N LEU A 38 4.79 0.50 -30.76
CA LEU A 38 5.40 1.37 -31.76
C LEU A 38 5.53 0.69 -33.12
N ASP A 39 5.86 -0.60 -33.17
CA ASP A 39 5.93 -1.36 -34.41
C ASP A 39 4.54 -1.54 -35.07
N ARG A 40 3.48 -1.72 -34.27
CA ARG A 40 2.09 -1.75 -34.77
C ARG A 40 1.66 -0.40 -35.30
N VAL A 41 1.95 0.68 -34.56
CA VAL A 41 1.64 2.06 -34.99
C VAL A 41 2.31 2.39 -36.33
N ARG A 42 3.60 2.08 -36.48
CA ARG A 42 4.33 2.28 -37.74
C ARG A 42 3.65 1.59 -38.91
N ARG A 43 3.30 0.31 -38.74
CA ARG A 43 2.64 -0.48 -39.81
C ARG A 43 1.26 0.09 -40.18
N ILE A 44 0.48 0.47 -39.17
CA ILE A 44 -0.90 0.94 -39.39
C ILE A 44 -0.91 2.31 -40.09
N LEU A 45 0.02 3.21 -39.72
CA LEU A 45 0.12 4.57 -40.26
C LEU A 45 1.04 4.67 -41.47
N ASP A 46 1.64 3.55 -41.93
CA ASP A 46 2.64 3.58 -43.01
C ASP A 46 3.71 4.64 -42.73
N ALA A 47 4.29 4.56 -41.49
CA ALA A 47 5.30 5.47 -41.01
C ALA A 47 6.66 4.76 -40.90
N ASP A 48 7.74 5.51 -41.12
CA ASP A 48 9.13 4.98 -41.06
C ASP A 48 9.65 4.98 -39.63
N THR A 49 9.18 5.92 -38.79
CA THR A 49 9.61 6.03 -37.40
C THR A 49 8.41 6.16 -36.45
N ALA A 50 8.58 5.68 -35.23
CA ALA A 50 7.65 5.94 -34.13
C ALA A 50 8.43 6.08 -32.82
N VAL A 51 8.09 7.05 -32.00
CA VAL A 51 8.78 7.37 -30.74
C VAL A 51 7.78 7.65 -29.64
N LEU A 52 8.03 7.09 -28.49
CA LEU A 52 7.35 7.37 -27.24
C LEU A 52 8.27 8.16 -26.31
N LEU A 53 7.88 9.38 -25.99
CA LEU A 53 8.50 10.23 -25.00
C LEU A 53 7.62 10.26 -23.77
N LEU A 54 8.18 10.02 -22.57
CA LEU A 54 7.46 10.15 -21.31
C LEU A 54 7.89 11.41 -20.55
N SER A 55 6.96 12.00 -19.82
CA SER A 55 7.25 13.12 -18.93
C SER A 55 8.12 12.63 -17.77
N ASP A 56 9.11 13.43 -17.38
CA ASP A 56 9.88 13.21 -16.16
C ASP A 56 9.02 13.43 -14.90
N ASP A 57 9.55 13.02 -13.73
CA ASP A 57 8.86 13.12 -12.45
C ASP A 57 8.48 14.57 -12.05
N GLN A 58 9.16 15.56 -12.61
CA GLN A 58 8.92 16.97 -12.35
C GLN A 58 8.00 17.64 -13.40
N GLY A 59 7.68 16.91 -14.48
CA GLY A 59 6.82 17.40 -15.56
C GLY A 59 7.45 18.49 -16.42
N GLY A 60 8.77 18.70 -16.28
CA GLY A 60 9.52 19.75 -16.98
C GLY A 60 10.13 19.31 -18.29
N GLN A 61 10.37 18.03 -18.48
CA GLN A 61 11.03 17.46 -19.65
C GLN A 61 10.31 16.20 -20.15
N LEU A 62 10.43 15.96 -21.45
CA LEU A 62 10.08 14.72 -22.10
C LEU A 62 11.35 13.92 -22.35
N VAL A 63 11.34 12.63 -21.98
CA VAL A 63 12.48 11.71 -22.13
C VAL A 63 12.09 10.59 -23.10
N ALA A 64 12.93 10.31 -24.09
CA ALA A 64 12.72 9.22 -25.04
C ALA A 64 12.78 7.87 -24.32
N ARG A 65 11.69 7.12 -24.32
CA ARG A 65 11.56 5.84 -23.63
C ARG A 65 11.62 4.65 -24.57
N ALA A 66 11.00 4.78 -25.72
CA ALA A 66 11.01 3.75 -26.75
C ALA A 66 10.97 4.39 -28.14
N ALA A 67 11.67 3.79 -29.10
CA ALA A 67 11.71 4.24 -30.47
C ALA A 67 11.78 3.06 -31.43
N ARG A 68 11.25 3.25 -32.63
CA ARG A 68 11.35 2.36 -33.79
C ARG A 68 11.69 3.14 -35.03
N GLY A 69 12.70 2.63 -35.77
CA GLY A 69 13.24 3.31 -36.96
C GLY A 69 14.12 4.53 -36.67
N ILE A 70 14.26 4.90 -35.40
CA ILE A 70 15.07 6.02 -34.89
C ILE A 70 15.51 5.75 -33.44
N GLU A 71 16.05 4.57 -33.21
CA GLU A 71 16.46 4.08 -31.88
C GLU A 71 17.53 4.97 -31.22
N GLU A 72 18.22 5.76 -32.04
CA GLU A 72 19.23 6.75 -31.59
C GLU A 72 18.66 7.73 -30.55
N GLU A 73 17.37 8.08 -30.62
CA GLU A 73 16.72 8.95 -29.62
C GLU A 73 16.77 8.36 -28.20
N VAL A 74 16.60 7.05 -28.09
CA VAL A 74 16.65 6.35 -26.80
C VAL A 74 18.10 6.17 -26.33
N TYR A 75 19.00 5.74 -27.23
CA TYR A 75 20.40 5.49 -26.89
C TYR A 75 21.15 6.75 -26.47
N GLN A 76 20.74 7.93 -26.97
CA GLN A 76 21.34 9.20 -26.63
C GLN A 76 20.62 9.91 -25.46
N ASP A 77 19.66 9.23 -24.79
CA ASP A 77 18.84 9.80 -23.68
C ASP A 77 18.27 11.17 -24.03
N VAL A 78 17.63 11.27 -25.21
CA VAL A 78 17.09 12.54 -25.72
C VAL A 78 16.08 13.10 -24.73
N ARG A 79 16.33 14.34 -24.30
CA ARG A 79 15.48 15.09 -23.37
C ARG A 79 15.03 16.39 -24.04
N ILE A 80 13.73 16.63 -24.05
CA ILE A 80 13.12 17.79 -24.70
C ILE A 80 12.36 18.59 -23.65
N PRO A 81 12.72 19.85 -23.38
CA PRO A 81 11.97 20.70 -22.47
C PRO A 81 10.52 20.88 -22.96
N VAL A 82 9.57 20.89 -22.04
CA VAL A 82 8.17 21.24 -22.35
C VAL A 82 8.13 22.68 -22.87
N ARG A 83 7.43 22.91 -23.99
CA ARG A 83 7.33 24.12 -24.81
C ARG A 83 8.40 24.30 -25.86
N GLU A 84 9.45 23.48 -25.89
CA GLU A 84 10.51 23.62 -26.90
C GLU A 84 10.32 22.59 -28.03
N GLY A 85 10.50 23.05 -29.27
CA GLY A 85 10.42 22.21 -30.45
C GLY A 85 9.06 21.56 -30.69
N PHE A 86 9.04 20.51 -31.48
CA PHE A 86 7.83 19.80 -31.86
C PHE A 86 7.16 19.07 -30.67
N ALA A 87 7.88 18.17 -30.02
CA ALA A 87 7.32 17.37 -28.92
C ALA A 87 7.00 18.23 -27.69
N GLY A 88 7.86 19.20 -27.35
CA GLY A 88 7.61 20.12 -26.23
C GLY A 88 6.39 21.01 -26.43
N ARG A 89 6.08 21.38 -27.70
CA ARG A 89 4.85 22.10 -28.05
C ARG A 89 3.62 21.24 -27.86
N ILE A 90 3.63 19.98 -28.31
CA ILE A 90 2.52 19.01 -28.11
C ILE A 90 2.24 18.85 -26.61
N ALA A 91 3.30 18.69 -25.82
CA ALA A 91 3.17 18.55 -24.36
C ALA A 91 2.53 19.79 -23.70
N ALA A 92 2.94 20.99 -24.11
CA ALA A 92 2.43 22.24 -23.56
C ALA A 92 0.98 22.54 -23.97
N GLU A 93 0.65 22.34 -25.26
CA GLU A 93 -0.64 22.67 -25.83
C GLU A 93 -1.67 21.54 -25.66
N ARG A 94 -1.19 20.32 -25.31
CA ARG A 94 -2.00 19.10 -25.15
C ARG A 94 -2.92 18.83 -26.35
N ARG A 95 -2.38 19.05 -27.55
CA ARG A 95 -3.10 18.83 -28.81
C ARG A 95 -2.17 18.26 -29.88
N PRO A 96 -2.73 17.56 -30.89
CA PRO A 96 -1.96 17.06 -32.01
C PRO A 96 -1.22 18.18 -32.76
N VAL A 97 -0.03 17.85 -33.27
CA VAL A 97 0.75 18.73 -34.15
C VAL A 97 1.21 17.93 -35.37
N LEU A 98 1.00 18.53 -36.55
CA LEU A 98 1.52 18.02 -37.81
C LEU A 98 2.61 18.98 -38.31
N LEU A 99 3.69 18.41 -38.86
CA LEU A 99 4.73 19.13 -39.57
C LEU A 99 4.97 18.48 -40.93
N ASP A 100 4.86 19.30 -42.00
CA ASP A 100 5.17 18.90 -43.37
C ASP A 100 6.58 19.38 -43.79
N ARG A 101 7.30 20.05 -42.89
CA ARG A 101 8.67 20.50 -43.07
C ARG A 101 9.42 20.36 -41.74
N ILE A 102 10.56 19.67 -41.82
CA ILE A 102 11.38 19.37 -40.65
C ILE A 102 12.77 20.03 -40.83
N ASP A 103 13.08 20.96 -39.94
CA ASP A 103 14.37 21.65 -39.88
C ASP A 103 14.67 22.11 -38.44
N ALA A 104 15.81 22.70 -38.23
CA ALA A 104 16.27 23.18 -36.93
C ALA A 104 15.36 24.25 -36.27
N THR A 105 14.41 24.83 -37.00
CA THR A 105 13.45 25.79 -36.46
C THR A 105 12.15 25.17 -36.00
N THR A 106 11.83 23.95 -36.50
CA THR A 106 10.57 23.26 -36.24
C THR A 106 10.71 22.17 -35.19
N VAL A 107 11.90 21.57 -35.06
CA VAL A 107 12.17 20.50 -34.09
C VAL A 107 13.42 20.81 -33.26
N ALA A 108 13.39 20.48 -31.98
CA ALA A 108 14.53 20.69 -31.08
C ALA A 108 15.59 19.58 -31.21
N ASN A 109 15.16 18.34 -31.55
CA ASN A 109 16.05 17.19 -31.67
C ASN A 109 16.67 17.11 -33.09
N PRO A 110 18.00 17.26 -33.22
CA PRO A 110 18.70 17.22 -34.52
C PRO A 110 18.58 15.87 -35.23
N ILE A 111 18.48 14.76 -34.50
CA ILE A 111 18.35 13.41 -35.04
C ILE A 111 17.19 13.33 -36.07
N LEU A 112 16.11 14.06 -35.86
CA LEU A 112 14.92 14.01 -36.73
C LEU A 112 15.20 14.51 -38.17
N TRP A 113 15.92 15.62 -38.32
CA TRP A 113 16.24 16.11 -39.68
C TRP A 113 17.51 15.45 -40.29
N GLU A 114 18.46 15.03 -39.44
CA GLU A 114 19.65 14.30 -39.86
C GLU A 114 19.27 12.91 -40.43
N LYS A 115 18.23 12.27 -39.85
CA LYS A 115 17.65 11.03 -40.36
C LYS A 115 16.93 11.21 -41.71
N GLY A 116 16.63 12.46 -42.09
CA GLY A 116 15.95 12.79 -43.36
C GLY A 116 14.43 12.70 -43.32
N LEU A 117 13.85 12.82 -42.14
CA LEU A 117 12.38 12.86 -42.00
C LEU A 117 11.78 14.04 -42.74
N ARG A 118 10.64 13.86 -43.42
CA ARG A 118 9.93 14.83 -44.23
C ARG A 118 8.61 15.26 -43.63
N ALA A 119 7.91 14.35 -42.96
CA ALA A 119 6.67 14.63 -42.27
C ALA A 119 6.68 14.07 -40.85
N LEU A 120 6.11 14.80 -39.91
CA LEU A 120 5.91 14.38 -38.51
C LEU A 120 4.45 14.58 -38.11
N LEU A 121 3.94 13.61 -37.36
CA LEU A 121 2.68 13.71 -36.65
C LEU A 121 2.95 13.30 -35.19
N GLY A 122 2.51 14.13 -34.25
CA GLY A 122 2.58 13.79 -32.85
C GLY A 122 1.33 14.15 -32.07
N VAL A 123 1.05 13.36 -31.05
CA VAL A 123 -0.13 13.49 -30.20
C VAL A 123 0.27 13.42 -28.72
N PRO A 124 -0.44 14.09 -27.80
CA PRO A 124 -0.19 13.99 -26.38
C PRO A 124 -0.69 12.64 -25.83
N LEU A 125 0.02 12.09 -24.85
CA LEU A 125 -0.43 11.01 -23.99
C LEU A 125 -0.99 11.64 -22.72
N CYS A 126 -2.30 11.77 -22.65
CA CYS A 126 -2.99 12.34 -21.49
C CYS A 126 -3.82 11.28 -20.77
N SER A 127 -3.86 11.38 -19.45
CA SER A 127 -4.79 10.62 -18.62
C SER A 127 -5.44 11.56 -17.63
N ALA A 128 -6.76 11.69 -17.72
CA ALA A 128 -7.54 12.72 -17.03
C ALA A 128 -6.89 14.11 -17.24
N ASP A 129 -6.41 14.76 -16.18
CA ASP A 129 -5.79 16.10 -16.24
C ASP A 129 -4.25 16.07 -16.33
N SER A 130 -3.61 14.89 -16.34
CA SER A 130 -2.16 14.76 -16.36
C SER A 130 -1.61 14.39 -17.73
N LEU A 131 -0.50 15.05 -18.11
CA LEU A 131 0.30 14.69 -19.27
C LEU A 131 1.28 13.59 -18.86
N LEU A 132 1.18 12.42 -19.50
CA LEU A 132 2.10 11.30 -19.30
C LEU A 132 3.26 11.32 -20.30
N GLY A 133 3.06 11.95 -21.47
CA GLY A 133 4.10 11.99 -22.49
C GLY A 133 3.59 12.45 -23.86
N VAL A 134 4.36 12.12 -24.90
CA VAL A 134 4.07 12.40 -26.30
C VAL A 134 4.37 11.15 -27.13
N LEU A 135 3.48 10.82 -28.05
CA LEU A 135 3.69 9.80 -29.08
C LEU A 135 3.84 10.51 -30.44
N HIS A 136 4.90 10.22 -31.17
CA HIS A 136 5.03 10.77 -32.53
C HIS A 136 5.49 9.73 -33.53
N VAL A 137 5.13 9.97 -34.77
CA VAL A 137 5.50 9.16 -35.96
C VAL A 137 6.08 10.06 -37.04
N GLY A 138 6.97 9.51 -37.86
CA GLY A 138 7.62 10.25 -38.93
C GLY A 138 7.68 9.44 -40.24
N ARG A 139 7.69 10.17 -41.37
CA ARG A 139 7.91 9.64 -42.71
C ARG A 139 9.16 10.21 -43.36
N LEU A 140 9.89 9.38 -44.07
CA LEU A 140 11.04 9.76 -44.90
C LEU A 140 10.62 10.26 -46.30
N THR A 141 9.33 10.12 -46.64
CA THR A 141 8.73 10.54 -47.90
C THR A 141 7.98 11.86 -47.71
N ASP A 142 7.81 12.61 -48.82
CA ASP A 142 7.07 13.88 -48.84
C ASP A 142 5.52 13.69 -48.74
N ARG A 143 5.06 12.50 -48.37
CA ARG A 143 3.64 12.22 -48.15
C ARG A 143 3.19 12.76 -46.81
N PRO A 144 2.33 13.78 -46.74
CA PRO A 144 1.87 14.34 -45.46
C PRO A 144 0.97 13.37 -44.73
N PHE A 145 0.87 13.56 -43.41
CA PHE A 145 -0.14 12.92 -42.57
C PHE A 145 -1.48 13.67 -42.77
N VAL A 146 -2.59 12.93 -42.74
CA VAL A 146 -3.93 13.47 -42.91
C VAL A 146 -4.74 13.36 -41.61
N THR A 147 -5.90 14.04 -41.54
CA THR A 147 -6.78 14.06 -40.37
C THR A 147 -7.10 12.64 -39.83
N GLY A 148 -7.33 11.67 -40.74
CA GLY A 148 -7.55 10.29 -40.34
C GLY A 148 -6.38 9.61 -39.66
N ASP A 149 -5.13 10.00 -40.02
CA ASP A 149 -3.93 9.52 -39.34
C ASP A 149 -3.84 10.11 -37.91
N VAL A 150 -4.23 11.38 -37.74
CA VAL A 150 -4.28 12.06 -36.44
C VAL A 150 -5.25 11.35 -35.49
N GLU A 151 -6.49 11.16 -35.92
CA GLU A 151 -7.54 10.50 -35.13
C GLU A 151 -7.15 9.07 -34.74
N LEU A 152 -6.48 8.35 -35.63
CA LEU A 152 -5.99 7.00 -35.34
C LEU A 152 -4.87 7.02 -34.30
N LEU A 153 -3.91 7.95 -34.43
CA LEU A 153 -2.81 8.08 -33.48
C LEU A 153 -3.29 8.53 -32.11
N GLU A 154 -4.32 9.40 -32.02
CA GLU A 154 -4.96 9.80 -30.76
C GLU A 154 -5.60 8.60 -30.04
N VAL A 155 -6.34 7.74 -30.74
CA VAL A 155 -6.91 6.51 -30.16
C VAL A 155 -5.82 5.60 -29.59
N VAL A 156 -4.70 5.47 -30.28
CA VAL A 156 -3.54 4.71 -29.78
C VAL A 156 -2.96 5.36 -28.54
N ALA A 157 -2.77 6.67 -28.56
CA ALA A 157 -2.23 7.43 -27.45
C ALA A 157 -3.09 7.31 -26.19
N GLU A 158 -4.41 7.37 -26.30
CA GLU A 158 -5.33 7.14 -25.19
C GLU A 158 -5.20 5.75 -24.58
N ARG A 159 -5.02 4.72 -25.42
CA ARG A 159 -4.83 3.33 -24.94
C ARG A 159 -3.49 3.16 -24.23
N ILE A 160 -2.41 3.70 -24.80
CA ILE A 160 -1.09 3.69 -24.17
C ILE A 160 -1.14 4.42 -22.82
N ALA A 161 -1.76 5.60 -22.78
CA ALA A 161 -1.90 6.38 -21.57
C ALA A 161 -2.67 5.63 -20.48
N SER A 162 -3.80 4.99 -20.84
CA SER A 162 -4.61 4.19 -19.92
C SER A 162 -3.85 2.98 -19.39
N ALA A 163 -3.13 2.25 -20.25
CA ALA A 163 -2.35 1.08 -19.87
C ALA A 163 -1.16 1.47 -18.96
N LEU A 164 -0.47 2.55 -19.28
CA LEU A 164 0.64 3.08 -18.48
C LEU A 164 0.16 3.50 -17.09
N GLN A 165 -0.94 4.24 -17.02
CA GLN A 165 -1.51 4.68 -15.75
C GLN A 165 -1.94 3.51 -14.88
N ALA A 166 -2.61 2.51 -15.46
CA ALA A 166 -3.01 1.30 -14.73
C ALA A 166 -1.80 0.57 -14.13
N ARG A 167 -0.69 0.48 -14.88
CA ARG A 167 0.55 -0.15 -14.39
C ARG A 167 1.27 0.67 -13.32
N LEU A 168 1.34 2.00 -13.48
CA LEU A 168 1.93 2.87 -12.45
C LEU A 168 1.17 2.76 -11.13
N LEU A 169 -0.15 2.81 -11.17
CA LEU A 169 -1.00 2.62 -10.01
C LEU A 169 -0.86 1.21 -9.39
N ALA A 170 -0.72 0.17 -10.22
CA ALA A 170 -0.51 -1.19 -9.73
C ALA A 170 0.87 -1.34 -9.06
N ALA A 171 1.93 -0.75 -9.62
CA ALA A 171 3.27 -0.76 -9.04
C ALA A 171 3.33 0.01 -7.72
N GLU A 172 2.69 1.18 -7.65
CA GLU A 172 2.59 1.97 -6.42
C GLU A 172 1.86 1.19 -5.32
N ARG A 173 0.70 0.58 -5.65
CA ARG A 173 -0.04 -0.29 -4.72
C ARG A 173 0.76 -1.52 -4.29
N ALA A 174 1.52 -2.13 -5.18
CA ALA A 174 2.37 -3.27 -4.85
C ALA A 174 3.49 -2.87 -3.87
N SER A 175 4.13 -1.72 -4.09
CA SER A 175 5.16 -1.17 -3.20
C SER A 175 4.59 -0.84 -1.82
N ALA A 176 3.41 -0.20 -1.77
CA ALA A 176 2.70 0.06 -0.52
C ALA A 176 2.41 -1.24 0.24
N ARG A 177 1.89 -2.28 -0.43
CA ARG A 177 1.61 -3.59 0.17
C ARG A 177 2.85 -4.30 0.71
N VAL A 178 4.01 -4.15 0.08
CA VAL A 178 5.27 -4.72 0.59
C VAL A 178 5.67 -4.03 1.88
N LEU A 179 5.59 -2.70 1.95
CA LEU A 179 5.84 -1.93 3.17
C LEU A 179 4.85 -2.28 4.27
N GLU A 180 3.56 -2.35 3.95
CA GLU A 180 2.50 -2.76 4.88
C GLU A 180 2.78 -4.14 5.49
N ARG A 181 3.09 -5.15 4.67
CA ARG A 181 3.42 -6.49 5.16
C ARG A 181 4.66 -6.54 6.05
N ALA A 182 5.63 -5.66 5.81
CA ALA A 182 6.81 -5.56 6.65
C ALA A 182 6.51 -4.93 8.03
N LEU A 183 5.48 -4.10 8.12
CA LEU A 183 5.06 -3.42 9.33
C LEU A 183 4.06 -4.25 10.16
N VAL A 184 3.16 -5.01 9.51
CA VAL A 184 2.22 -5.91 10.20
C VAL A 184 2.98 -6.94 11.04
N PRO A 185 2.52 -7.27 12.25
CA PRO A 185 3.14 -8.29 13.08
C PRO A 185 3.27 -9.62 12.35
N GLY A 186 4.49 -10.06 12.11
CA GLY A 186 4.80 -11.37 11.54
C GLY A 186 4.59 -12.51 12.55
N ALA A 187 5.03 -13.73 12.18
CA ALA A 187 5.07 -14.84 13.12
C ALA A 187 5.91 -14.47 14.34
N LEU A 188 5.33 -14.61 15.52
CA LEU A 188 6.04 -14.35 16.77
C LEU A 188 7.11 -15.44 17.00
N PRO A 189 8.28 -15.07 17.58
CA PRO A 189 9.26 -16.04 17.96
C PRO A 189 8.68 -16.96 19.06
N PRO A 190 9.13 -18.23 19.15
CA PRO A 190 8.74 -19.10 20.25
C PRO A 190 9.07 -18.47 21.60
N VAL A 191 8.09 -18.46 22.50
CA VAL A 191 8.24 -17.93 23.86
C VAL A 191 8.40 -19.10 24.84
N PRO A 192 9.57 -19.32 25.45
CA PRO A 192 9.78 -20.47 26.33
C PRO A 192 8.78 -20.51 27.49
N GLY A 193 8.14 -21.66 27.73
CA GLY A 193 7.14 -21.83 28.77
C GLY A 193 5.74 -21.30 28.47
N PHE A 194 5.51 -20.81 27.26
CA PHE A 194 4.22 -20.28 26.83
C PHE A 194 3.80 -20.85 25.47
N GLU A 195 2.51 -21.07 25.31
CA GLU A 195 1.87 -21.31 24.02
C GLU A 195 1.22 -20.01 23.56
N VAL A 196 1.48 -19.59 22.33
CA VAL A 196 0.98 -18.33 21.78
C VAL A 196 0.29 -18.58 20.44
N ALA A 197 -0.89 -18.02 20.26
CA ALA A 197 -1.58 -17.97 18.97
C ALA A 197 -2.06 -16.56 18.67
N THR A 198 -2.03 -16.17 17.41
CA THR A 198 -2.42 -14.83 16.98
C THR A 198 -3.31 -14.86 15.76
N ARG A 199 -4.15 -13.81 15.61
CA ARG A 199 -4.88 -13.51 14.37
C ARG A 199 -4.76 -12.02 14.08
N TYR A 200 -4.63 -11.72 12.82
CA TYR A 200 -4.68 -10.35 12.32
C TYR A 200 -5.59 -10.31 11.10
N VAL A 201 -6.57 -9.43 11.12
CA VAL A 201 -7.50 -9.22 10.00
C VAL A 201 -7.58 -7.73 9.74
N THR A 202 -7.28 -7.32 8.52
CA THR A 202 -7.41 -5.91 8.10
C THR A 202 -8.86 -5.58 7.77
N ALA A 203 -9.26 -4.33 8.01
CA ALA A 203 -10.55 -3.81 7.62
C ALA A 203 -10.83 -3.97 6.12
N SER A 204 -12.11 -4.10 5.77
CA SER A 204 -12.58 -4.49 4.43
C SER A 204 -12.47 -3.42 3.35
N ASP A 205 -12.15 -2.19 3.70
CA ASP A 205 -12.29 -1.04 2.81
C ASP A 205 -11.10 -0.79 1.87
N GLY A 206 -10.13 -1.71 1.84
CA GLY A 206 -8.96 -1.63 0.95
C GLY A 206 -7.98 -0.49 1.29
N ARG A 207 -8.08 0.09 2.48
CA ARG A 207 -7.24 1.21 2.93
C ARG A 207 -5.82 0.82 3.34
N GLY A 208 -5.48 -0.47 3.26
CA GLY A 208 -4.13 -0.96 3.54
C GLY A 208 -3.92 -1.42 4.99
N ALA A 209 -2.67 -1.48 5.45
CA ALA A 209 -2.32 -1.86 6.80
C ALA A 209 -2.84 -0.84 7.81
N GLY A 210 -3.34 -1.32 8.95
CA GLY A 210 -3.87 -0.49 10.00
C GLY A 210 -2.88 -0.08 11.08
N GLY A 211 -3.42 0.58 12.10
CA GLY A 211 -2.73 0.98 13.30
C GLY A 211 -2.56 -0.12 14.34
N ASP A 212 -3.28 -1.22 14.19
CA ASP A 212 -3.35 -2.34 15.14
C ASP A 212 -2.07 -3.14 15.23
N TRP A 213 -1.70 -3.55 16.43
CA TRP A 213 -0.58 -4.48 16.62
C TRP A 213 -0.77 -5.40 17.81
N TYR A 214 -0.04 -6.50 17.77
CA TYR A 214 0.36 -7.32 18.90
C TYR A 214 1.85 -7.60 18.81
N ASP A 215 2.46 -7.92 19.95
CA ASP A 215 3.85 -8.31 20.01
C ASP A 215 4.12 -9.23 21.19
N ALA A 216 5.07 -10.15 21.04
CA ALA A 216 5.55 -11.00 22.12
C ALA A 216 7.05 -11.24 21.98
N PHE A 217 7.79 -11.07 23.06
CA PHE A 217 9.23 -11.29 23.10
C PHE A 217 9.67 -11.67 24.53
N HIS A 218 10.84 -12.24 24.66
CA HIS A 218 11.45 -12.51 25.95
C HIS A 218 12.76 -11.73 26.10
N LEU A 219 13.03 -11.33 27.31
CA LEU A 219 14.26 -10.60 27.66
C LEU A 219 15.35 -11.58 28.11
N PRO A 220 16.65 -11.18 28.09
CA PRO A 220 17.74 -11.96 28.65
C PRO A 220 17.58 -12.27 30.15
N SER A 221 16.78 -11.48 30.86
CA SER A 221 16.37 -11.73 32.24
C SER A 221 15.45 -12.94 32.44
N GLY A 222 14.92 -13.51 31.33
CA GLY A 222 13.90 -14.55 31.35
C GLY A 222 12.47 -14.03 31.41
N GLU A 223 12.29 -12.74 31.57
CA GLU A 223 10.98 -12.07 31.57
C GLU A 223 10.33 -12.12 30.18
N VAL A 224 9.04 -12.39 30.14
CA VAL A 224 8.25 -12.46 28.90
C VAL A 224 7.35 -11.25 28.80
N TRP A 225 7.42 -10.56 27.69
CA TRP A 225 6.60 -9.41 27.37
C TRP A 225 5.58 -9.72 26.29
N VAL A 226 4.37 -9.25 26.50
CA VAL A 226 3.31 -9.26 25.50
C VAL A 226 2.67 -7.89 25.44
N THR A 227 2.42 -7.39 24.24
CA THR A 227 1.85 -6.07 24.03
C THR A 227 0.78 -6.10 22.94
N ALA A 228 -0.21 -5.23 23.07
CA ALA A 228 -1.18 -4.95 22.02
C ALA A 228 -1.48 -3.45 22.01
N GLY A 229 -1.97 -2.94 20.90
CA GLY A 229 -2.36 -1.54 20.82
C GLY A 229 -2.95 -1.21 19.45
N ASP A 230 -3.41 0.04 19.34
CA ASP A 230 -3.98 0.61 18.14
C ASP A 230 -3.59 2.08 18.00
N VAL A 231 -3.14 2.47 16.81
CA VAL A 231 -2.82 3.87 16.44
C VAL A 231 -4.01 4.48 15.74
N ALA A 232 -4.54 5.57 16.27
CA ALA A 232 -5.65 6.30 15.68
C ALA A 232 -5.40 6.65 14.21
N GLY A 233 -6.31 6.21 13.33
CA GLY A 233 -6.21 6.39 11.89
C GLY A 233 -5.91 5.09 11.13
N HIS A 234 -5.68 5.18 9.83
CA HIS A 234 -5.51 4.01 8.96
C HIS A 234 -4.44 4.25 7.90
N GLY A 235 -4.02 3.16 7.25
CA GLY A 235 -3.08 3.17 6.14
C GLY A 235 -1.62 3.29 6.57
N LEU A 236 -0.75 3.55 5.61
CA LEU A 236 0.70 3.49 5.78
C LEU A 236 1.25 4.41 6.90
N ARG A 237 0.61 5.57 7.10
CA ARG A 237 1.01 6.51 8.17
C ARG A 237 0.79 5.90 9.55
N ALA A 238 -0.39 5.34 9.81
CA ALA A 238 -0.71 4.68 11.08
C ALA A 238 0.20 3.46 11.30
N ALA A 239 0.40 2.62 10.27
CA ALA A 239 1.30 1.48 10.32
C ALA A 239 2.76 1.88 10.61
N ALA A 240 3.26 2.99 10.06
CA ALA A 240 4.59 3.49 10.33
C ALA A 240 4.76 3.97 11.78
N VAL A 241 3.75 4.63 12.34
CA VAL A 241 3.74 5.02 13.76
C VAL A 241 3.67 3.78 14.64
N MET A 242 2.81 2.82 14.33
CA MET A 242 2.69 1.54 15.01
C MET A 242 4.05 0.83 15.09
N GLY A 243 4.78 0.74 13.96
CA GLY A 243 6.12 0.15 13.94
C GLY A 243 7.11 0.86 14.87
N ARG A 244 7.07 2.20 14.93
CA ARG A 244 7.89 2.98 15.85
C ARG A 244 7.52 2.76 17.32
N LEU A 245 6.22 2.73 17.64
CA LEU A 245 5.75 2.45 19.00
C LEU A 245 6.18 1.07 19.48
N ARG A 246 6.03 0.04 18.65
CA ARG A 246 6.51 -1.32 18.96
C ARG A 246 8.02 -1.36 19.25
N ALA A 247 8.83 -0.72 18.39
CA ALA A 247 10.27 -0.64 18.58
C ALA A 247 10.64 0.11 19.87
N THR A 248 9.95 1.20 20.18
CA THR A 248 10.15 2.03 21.37
C THR A 248 9.80 1.25 22.64
N ILE A 249 8.66 0.55 22.66
CA ILE A 249 8.25 -0.33 23.76
C ILE A 249 9.29 -1.41 24.01
N ARG A 250 9.75 -2.10 22.95
CA ARG A 250 10.81 -3.12 23.07
C ARG A 250 12.10 -2.54 23.64
N ALA A 251 12.51 -1.36 23.19
CA ALA A 251 13.74 -0.72 23.65
C ALA A 251 13.70 -0.39 25.15
N TYR A 252 12.61 0.21 25.63
CA TYR A 252 12.48 0.53 27.05
C TYR A 252 12.28 -0.72 27.93
N ALA A 253 11.57 -1.72 27.43
CA ALA A 253 11.46 -3.00 28.13
C ALA A 253 12.83 -3.70 28.24
N PHE A 254 13.63 -3.67 27.17
CA PHE A 254 14.98 -4.23 27.15
C PHE A 254 15.93 -3.51 28.14
N ASP A 255 15.73 -2.21 28.35
CA ASP A 255 16.47 -1.41 29.31
C ASP A 255 16.02 -1.64 30.79
N GLY A 256 15.05 -2.54 31.01
CA GLY A 256 14.57 -2.97 32.31
C GLY A 256 13.47 -2.10 32.93
N ALA A 257 12.86 -1.21 32.15
CA ALA A 257 11.72 -0.43 32.63
C ALA A 257 10.48 -1.31 32.83
N PRO A 258 9.73 -1.19 33.96
CA PRO A 258 8.48 -1.93 34.14
C PRO A 258 7.35 -1.41 33.23
N PRO A 259 6.26 -2.18 33.00
CA PRO A 259 5.24 -1.87 32.01
C PRO A 259 4.65 -0.43 32.06
N HIS A 260 4.36 0.07 33.23
CA HIS A 260 3.84 1.43 33.39
C HIS A 260 4.85 2.50 33.01
N GLU A 261 6.12 2.27 33.31
CA GLU A 261 7.21 3.19 32.97
C GLU A 261 7.52 3.13 31.47
N VAL A 262 7.48 1.94 30.86
CA VAL A 262 7.57 1.78 29.41
C VAL A 262 6.50 2.60 28.70
N LEU A 263 5.24 2.50 29.16
CA LEU A 263 4.14 3.30 28.57
C LEU A 263 4.34 4.80 28.78
N ARG A 264 4.83 5.22 29.96
CA ARG A 264 5.10 6.64 30.26
C ARG A 264 6.21 7.21 29.36
N LEU A 265 7.30 6.46 29.17
CA LEU A 265 8.42 6.86 28.31
C LEU A 265 8.01 6.86 26.82
N THR A 266 7.23 5.86 26.41
CA THR A 266 6.68 5.77 25.04
C THR A 266 5.73 6.94 24.76
N ASP A 267 4.87 7.29 25.71
CA ASP A 267 3.96 8.44 25.62
C ASP A 267 4.73 9.76 25.40
N ARG A 268 5.77 9.98 26.22
CA ARG A 268 6.62 11.16 26.09
C ARG A 268 7.33 11.23 24.74
N ALA A 269 7.80 10.09 24.23
CA ALA A 269 8.42 10.02 22.91
C ALA A 269 7.40 10.29 21.80
N LEU A 270 6.20 9.70 21.88
CA LEU A 270 5.12 9.93 20.92
C LEU A 270 4.74 11.41 20.87
N GLN A 271 4.49 12.04 21.99
CA GLN A 271 4.13 13.46 22.07
C GLN A 271 5.20 14.40 21.51
N TYR A 272 6.47 14.03 21.62
CA TYR A 272 7.56 14.84 21.10
C TYR A 272 7.77 14.69 19.59
N PHE A 273 7.73 13.45 19.08
CA PHE A 273 8.04 13.15 17.69
C PHE A 273 6.82 13.12 16.76
N GLU A 274 5.63 12.86 17.32
CA GLU A 274 4.36 12.69 16.59
C GLU A 274 3.22 13.40 17.34
N PRO A 275 3.25 14.73 17.49
CA PRO A 275 2.38 15.47 18.40
C PRO A 275 0.88 15.38 18.09
N ASP A 276 0.52 15.02 16.86
CA ASP A 276 -0.88 14.93 16.41
C ASP A 276 -1.41 13.48 16.41
N VAL A 277 -0.67 12.55 17.00
CA VAL A 277 -1.03 11.13 17.00
C VAL A 277 -1.45 10.67 18.38
N MET A 278 -2.54 9.90 18.42
CA MET A 278 -2.98 9.16 19.59
C MET A 278 -2.89 7.66 19.34
N ALA A 279 -2.65 6.89 20.39
CA ALA A 279 -2.67 5.44 20.32
C ALA A 279 -3.14 4.83 21.64
N THR A 280 -3.84 3.71 21.57
CA THR A 280 -4.03 2.85 22.74
C THR A 280 -2.90 1.84 22.82
N ALA A 281 -2.49 1.46 24.03
CA ALA A 281 -1.45 0.46 24.23
C ALA A 281 -1.62 -0.31 25.53
N MET A 282 -1.37 -1.60 25.48
CA MET A 282 -1.30 -2.53 26.60
C MET A 282 0.11 -3.12 26.67
N CYS A 283 0.73 -3.07 27.83
CA CYS A 283 1.99 -3.74 28.10
C CYS A 283 1.81 -4.71 29.27
N VAL A 284 2.22 -5.95 29.07
CA VAL A 284 2.20 -7.00 30.09
C VAL A 284 3.58 -7.61 30.17
N SER A 285 4.17 -7.61 31.36
CA SER A 285 5.36 -8.39 31.64
C SER A 285 5.01 -9.59 32.55
N ILE A 286 5.54 -10.74 32.21
CA ILE A 286 5.26 -12.01 32.88
C ILE A 286 6.57 -12.56 33.44
N PHE A 287 6.57 -12.86 34.70
CA PHE A 287 7.71 -13.43 35.39
C PHE A 287 7.50 -14.94 35.58
N PRO A 288 8.20 -15.79 34.79
CA PRO A 288 7.98 -17.23 34.83
C PRO A 288 8.18 -17.88 36.21
N GLU A 289 9.06 -17.27 37.04
CA GLU A 289 9.40 -17.79 38.36
C GLU A 289 8.36 -17.46 39.45
N SER A 290 7.78 -16.23 39.44
CA SER A 290 6.85 -15.78 40.48
C SER A 290 5.40 -16.15 40.23
N SER A 291 5.04 -16.63 39.06
CA SER A 291 3.64 -16.85 38.64
C SER A 291 2.77 -15.58 38.69
N GLU A 292 3.37 -14.44 38.43
CA GLU A 292 2.72 -13.14 38.39
C GLU A 292 2.91 -12.49 37.01
N MET A 293 2.01 -11.60 36.69
CA MET A 293 2.15 -10.69 35.56
C MET A 293 1.88 -9.25 36.01
N TRP A 294 2.59 -8.31 35.43
CA TRP A 294 2.37 -6.89 35.62
C TRP A 294 1.72 -6.32 34.37
N VAL A 295 0.59 -5.68 34.54
CA VAL A 295 -0.23 -5.16 33.44
C VAL A 295 -0.36 -3.66 33.55
N ALA A 296 -0.06 -2.94 32.50
CA ALA A 296 -0.27 -1.51 32.39
C ALA A 296 -1.00 -1.17 31.08
N SER A 297 -1.94 -0.24 31.14
CA SER A 297 -2.75 0.20 29.98
C SER A 297 -2.71 1.71 29.78
N ALA A 298 -2.71 2.09 28.53
CA ALA A 298 -2.88 3.44 28.05
C ALA A 298 -4.10 3.50 27.12
N GLY A 299 -5.30 3.54 27.70
CA GLY A 299 -6.56 3.64 26.98
C GLY A 299 -6.97 2.36 26.22
N HIS A 300 -6.22 1.28 26.35
CA HIS A 300 -6.51 0.03 25.64
C HIS A 300 -7.59 -0.79 26.37
N PRO A 301 -8.47 -1.55 25.65
CA PRO A 301 -9.46 -2.40 26.26
C PRO A 301 -8.85 -3.40 27.25
N PRO A 302 -9.54 -3.76 28.36
CA PRO A 302 -9.03 -4.68 29.36
C PRO A 302 -8.82 -6.08 28.77
N PRO A 303 -7.69 -6.76 29.02
CA PRO A 303 -7.47 -8.10 28.52
C PRO A 303 -8.41 -9.09 29.20
N ILE A 304 -8.74 -10.19 28.52
CA ILE A 304 -9.51 -11.29 29.13
C ILE A 304 -8.54 -12.27 29.77
N THR A 305 -8.82 -12.66 30.99
CA THR A 305 -8.08 -13.71 31.69
C THR A 305 -8.99 -14.90 32.02
N ALA A 306 -8.43 -16.10 31.89
CA ALA A 306 -9.05 -17.35 32.30
C ALA A 306 -8.04 -18.18 33.05
N VAL A 307 -8.49 -18.81 34.16
CA VAL A 307 -7.73 -19.81 34.90
C VAL A 307 -8.40 -21.17 34.77
N ALA A 308 -7.66 -22.26 34.95
CA ALA A 308 -8.17 -23.59 34.79
C ALA A 308 -9.44 -23.81 35.67
N GLY A 309 -10.54 -24.23 35.02
CA GLY A 309 -11.83 -24.49 35.69
C GLY A 309 -12.64 -23.25 36.06
N GLY A 310 -12.12 -22.02 35.80
CA GLY A 310 -12.81 -20.77 36.08
C GLY A 310 -13.38 -20.11 34.81
N PRO A 311 -14.34 -19.18 34.96
CA PRO A 311 -14.86 -18.42 33.83
C PRO A 311 -13.83 -17.41 33.36
N ALA A 312 -13.79 -17.18 32.03
CA ALA A 312 -13.03 -16.08 31.46
C ALA A 312 -13.71 -14.74 31.79
N ARG A 313 -12.90 -13.75 32.20
CA ARG A 313 -13.41 -12.43 32.61
C ARG A 313 -12.45 -11.33 32.19
N PRO A 314 -12.96 -10.12 31.92
CA PRO A 314 -12.12 -8.94 31.78
C PRO A 314 -11.31 -8.72 33.06
N LEU A 315 -10.03 -8.42 32.91
CA LEU A 315 -9.17 -8.10 34.02
C LEU A 315 -9.53 -6.73 34.60
N VAL A 316 -9.79 -6.68 35.91
CA VAL A 316 -9.99 -5.44 36.64
C VAL A 316 -8.64 -4.79 36.88
N MET A 317 -8.43 -3.62 36.27
CA MET A 317 -7.16 -2.91 36.31
C MET A 317 -7.34 -1.41 36.16
N GLU A 318 -6.33 -0.63 36.55
CA GLU A 318 -6.29 0.79 36.23
C GLU A 318 -6.06 0.98 34.73
N ASN A 319 -6.89 1.82 34.11
CA ASN A 319 -6.74 2.18 32.70
C ASN A 319 -6.47 3.69 32.58
N GLY A 320 -5.25 4.06 32.20
CA GLY A 320 -4.90 5.46 31.95
C GLY A 320 -5.42 5.96 30.60
N PRO A 321 -5.31 7.27 30.31
CA PRO A 321 -5.68 7.81 29.00
C PRO A 321 -4.75 7.26 27.90
N PRO A 322 -5.21 7.26 26.62
CA PRO A 322 -4.39 6.89 25.48
C PRO A 322 -3.04 7.63 25.45
N LEU A 323 -2.06 7.04 24.78
CA LEU A 323 -0.79 7.70 24.46
C LEU A 323 -1.07 8.91 23.55
N GLY A 324 -0.39 10.02 23.79
CA GLY A 324 -0.56 11.25 23.01
C GLY A 324 -1.75 12.13 23.44
N ALA A 325 -2.69 11.60 24.24
CA ALA A 325 -3.92 12.35 24.60
C ALA A 325 -3.69 13.42 25.67
N VAL A 326 -2.89 13.14 26.68
CA VAL A 326 -2.64 14.06 27.81
C VAL A 326 -1.16 14.04 28.19
N PRO A 327 -0.50 15.19 28.29
CA PRO A 327 0.92 15.25 28.64
C PRO A 327 1.19 14.88 30.10
N ASN A 328 2.32 14.20 30.33
CA ASN A 328 2.87 13.89 31.66
C ASN A 328 1.91 13.12 32.61
N VAL A 329 1.10 12.22 32.08
CA VAL A 329 0.20 11.40 32.88
C VAL A 329 0.97 10.34 33.67
N PRO A 330 0.81 10.26 35.00
CA PRO A 330 1.27 9.12 35.79
C PRO A 330 0.56 7.85 35.33
N ARG A 331 1.31 6.76 35.19
CA ARG A 331 0.75 5.45 34.79
C ARG A 331 1.01 4.44 35.89
N ALA A 332 0.07 3.55 36.12
CA ALA A 332 0.18 2.49 37.13
C ALA A 332 0.26 1.11 36.46
N ALA A 333 0.80 0.15 37.18
CA ALA A 333 0.73 -1.26 36.81
C ALA A 333 -0.08 -2.01 37.86
N THR A 334 -0.94 -2.89 37.38
CA THR A 334 -1.69 -3.84 38.20
C THR A 334 -0.93 -5.16 38.22
N VAL A 335 -0.63 -5.68 39.41
CA VAL A 335 0.02 -6.98 39.56
C VAL A 335 -1.04 -8.03 39.85
N VAL A 336 -1.04 -9.08 39.04
CA VAL A 336 -2.05 -10.15 39.13
C VAL A 336 -1.40 -11.53 39.01
N PRO A 337 -1.98 -12.56 39.67
CA PRO A 337 -1.53 -13.93 39.50
C PRO A 337 -1.71 -14.41 38.05
N PHE A 338 -0.69 -15.10 37.53
CA PHE A 338 -0.74 -15.79 36.26
C PHE A 338 -0.18 -17.21 36.42
N PRO A 339 -0.94 -18.12 37.05
CA PRO A 339 -0.50 -19.47 37.35
C PRO A 339 -0.34 -20.32 36.08
N ALA A 340 0.20 -21.53 36.24
CA ALA A 340 0.22 -22.52 35.16
C ALA A 340 -1.21 -22.76 34.62
N ASP A 341 -1.31 -23.00 33.32
CA ASP A 341 -2.57 -23.17 32.60
C ASP A 341 -3.50 -21.94 32.56
N ALA A 342 -3.07 -20.79 33.09
CA ALA A 342 -3.77 -19.53 32.88
C ALA A 342 -3.64 -19.06 31.43
N THR A 343 -4.71 -18.46 30.94
CA THR A 343 -4.81 -17.88 29.58
C THR A 343 -5.03 -16.38 29.68
N LEU A 344 -4.30 -15.63 28.86
CA LEU A 344 -4.43 -14.19 28.68
C LEU A 344 -4.80 -13.93 27.21
N VAL A 345 -5.81 -13.09 26.97
CA VAL A 345 -6.23 -12.68 25.65
C VAL A 345 -6.12 -11.16 25.52
N LEU A 346 -5.25 -10.71 24.63
CA LEU A 346 -5.14 -9.32 24.21
C LEU A 346 -5.80 -9.17 22.83
N TYR A 347 -6.42 -8.04 22.59
CA TYR A 347 -7.17 -7.78 21.37
C TYR A 347 -7.36 -6.29 21.19
N THR A 348 -7.61 -5.85 19.96
CA THR A 348 -7.97 -4.48 19.63
C THR A 348 -9.49 -4.31 19.54
N ASP A 349 -9.95 -3.08 19.62
CA ASP A 349 -11.38 -2.74 19.70
C ASP A 349 -12.20 -3.22 18.49
N GLY A 350 -11.62 -3.27 17.29
CA GLY A 350 -12.27 -3.82 16.10
C GLY A 350 -12.80 -5.26 16.27
N LEU A 351 -12.30 -6.01 17.27
CA LEU A 351 -12.84 -7.33 17.62
C LEU A 351 -14.18 -7.27 18.36
N ILE A 352 -14.35 -6.29 19.22
CA ILE A 352 -15.49 -6.18 20.15
C ILE A 352 -16.48 -5.09 19.78
N GLU A 353 -16.03 -4.03 19.11
CA GLU A 353 -16.88 -2.92 18.71
C GLU A 353 -17.81 -3.29 17.56
N ARG A 354 -19.05 -2.88 17.67
CA ARG A 354 -20.07 -2.96 16.63
C ARG A 354 -20.94 -1.75 16.65
N ARG A 355 -21.25 -1.22 15.48
CA ARG A 355 -22.14 -0.07 15.35
C ARG A 355 -23.49 -0.34 16.00
N GLY A 356 -23.86 0.50 16.95
CA GLY A 356 -25.14 0.41 17.66
C GLY A 356 -25.18 -0.56 18.84
N GLU A 357 -24.08 -1.19 19.20
CA GLU A 357 -23.94 -2.03 20.39
C GLU A 357 -23.04 -1.38 21.44
N SER A 358 -23.21 -1.71 22.71
CA SER A 358 -22.28 -1.28 23.76
C SER A 358 -20.98 -2.11 23.73
N ILE A 359 -19.87 -1.50 24.13
CA ILE A 359 -18.59 -2.19 24.31
C ILE A 359 -18.73 -3.35 25.31
N ASP A 360 -19.54 -3.19 26.35
CA ASP A 360 -19.78 -4.24 27.35
C ASP A 360 -20.40 -5.52 26.74
N ALA A 361 -21.32 -5.37 25.78
CA ALA A 361 -21.88 -6.51 25.07
C ALA A 361 -20.80 -7.24 24.23
N GLY A 362 -19.87 -6.51 23.63
CA GLY A 362 -18.71 -7.07 22.94
C GLY A 362 -17.77 -7.82 23.89
N LEU A 363 -17.48 -7.24 25.04
CA LEU A 363 -16.66 -7.87 26.10
C LEU A 363 -17.27 -9.14 26.64
N GLU A 364 -18.58 -9.15 26.84
CA GLU A 364 -19.30 -10.33 27.29
C GLU A 364 -19.23 -11.46 26.25
N ARG A 365 -19.49 -11.15 24.97
CA ARG A 365 -19.34 -12.14 23.87
C ARG A 365 -17.93 -12.71 23.79
N LEU A 366 -16.91 -11.85 23.90
CA LEU A 366 -15.53 -12.26 23.90
C LEU A 366 -15.25 -13.19 25.09
N SER A 367 -15.63 -12.81 26.29
CA SER A 367 -15.44 -13.62 27.52
C SER A 367 -16.06 -15.01 27.38
N GLN A 368 -17.29 -15.10 26.84
CA GLN A 368 -18.00 -16.37 26.58
C GLN A 368 -17.32 -17.22 25.48
N SER A 369 -16.45 -16.62 24.66
CA SER A 369 -15.75 -17.32 23.59
C SER A 369 -14.38 -17.84 24.00
N VAL A 370 -13.84 -17.35 25.11
CA VAL A 370 -12.54 -17.76 25.67
C VAL A 370 -12.76 -18.96 26.57
N THR A 371 -12.04 -20.05 26.32
CA THR A 371 -12.08 -21.27 27.09
C THR A 371 -10.67 -21.62 27.56
N ASP A 372 -10.56 -22.44 28.60
CA ASP A 372 -9.26 -22.95 29.08
C ASP A 372 -8.76 -24.08 28.15
N THR A 373 -8.41 -23.72 26.93
CA THR A 373 -7.93 -24.65 25.91
C THR A 373 -6.66 -24.12 25.25
N ARG A 374 -6.09 -24.88 24.31
CA ARG A 374 -4.93 -24.42 23.52
C ARG A 374 -5.24 -23.11 22.82
N PRO A 375 -4.29 -22.14 22.80
CA PRO A 375 -4.50 -20.80 22.23
C PRO A 375 -5.06 -20.78 20.81
N GLU A 376 -4.63 -21.74 19.98
CA GLU A 376 -5.12 -21.87 18.60
C GLU A 376 -6.62 -22.17 18.52
N VAL A 377 -7.16 -22.97 19.45
CA VAL A 377 -8.59 -23.26 19.55
C VAL A 377 -9.36 -22.03 20.01
N VAL A 378 -8.81 -21.31 20.99
CA VAL A 378 -9.41 -20.05 21.49
C VAL A 378 -9.47 -19.03 20.36
N CYS A 379 -8.36 -18.78 19.65
CA CYS A 379 -8.33 -17.85 18.50
C CYS A 379 -9.41 -18.23 17.47
N ARG A 380 -9.49 -19.49 17.08
CA ARG A 380 -10.50 -19.94 16.11
C ARG A 380 -11.93 -19.70 16.60
N ASN A 381 -12.23 -20.04 17.86
CA ASN A 381 -13.56 -19.86 18.44
C ASN A 381 -13.95 -18.37 18.53
N VAL A 382 -13.01 -17.53 18.98
CA VAL A 382 -13.20 -16.09 19.08
C VAL A 382 -13.48 -15.51 17.70
N MET A 383 -12.63 -15.79 16.70
CA MET A 383 -12.83 -15.30 15.34
C MET A 383 -14.16 -15.78 14.73
N PHE A 384 -14.51 -17.03 14.92
CA PHE A 384 -15.79 -17.56 14.42
C PHE A 384 -17.01 -16.88 15.04
N ARG A 385 -17.00 -16.64 16.36
CA ARG A 385 -18.16 -16.07 17.07
C ARG A 385 -18.28 -14.56 16.95
N LEU A 386 -17.15 -13.83 16.90
CA LEU A 386 -17.16 -12.37 16.90
C LEU A 386 -17.08 -11.81 15.49
N ILE A 387 -16.35 -12.44 14.60
CA ILE A 387 -16.20 -11.99 13.20
C ILE A 387 -17.09 -12.83 12.27
N GLY A 388 -16.97 -14.17 12.29
CA GLY A 388 -17.71 -15.07 11.40
C GLY A 388 -17.34 -14.81 9.94
N ASP A 389 -18.36 -14.70 9.08
CA ASP A 389 -18.21 -14.42 7.64
C ASP A 389 -18.25 -12.91 7.32
N ARG A 390 -18.27 -12.05 8.34
CA ARG A 390 -18.28 -10.59 8.13
C ARG A 390 -16.87 -10.08 7.91
N LEU A 391 -16.79 -9.06 7.08
CA LEU A 391 -15.60 -8.23 7.03
C LEU A 391 -15.68 -7.22 8.19
N PRO A 392 -14.66 -7.10 9.05
CA PRO A 392 -14.70 -6.16 10.16
C PRO A 392 -14.69 -4.70 9.66
N ASP A 393 -15.33 -3.82 10.43
CA ASP A 393 -15.37 -2.38 10.16
C ASP A 393 -14.02 -1.70 10.46
N ASP A 394 -13.21 -2.28 11.34
CA ASP A 394 -11.86 -1.85 11.70
C ASP A 394 -10.90 -3.03 11.72
N ASP A 395 -9.62 -2.77 11.82
CA ASP A 395 -8.61 -3.81 11.94
C ASP A 395 -8.83 -4.63 13.22
N VAL A 396 -8.43 -5.89 13.17
CA VAL A 396 -8.54 -6.81 14.30
C VAL A 396 -7.21 -7.45 14.56
N ALA A 397 -6.64 -7.18 15.71
CA ALA A 397 -5.51 -7.89 16.25
C ALA A 397 -5.95 -8.71 17.46
N LEU A 398 -5.63 -10.00 17.48
CA LEU A 398 -5.95 -10.92 18.57
C LEU A 398 -4.70 -11.74 18.91
N MET A 399 -4.35 -11.78 20.18
CA MET A 399 -3.29 -12.61 20.70
C MET A 399 -3.77 -13.37 21.93
N VAL A 400 -3.58 -14.68 21.92
CA VAL A 400 -3.88 -15.57 23.03
C VAL A 400 -2.59 -16.18 23.53
N VAL A 401 -2.31 -16.01 24.82
CA VAL A 401 -1.12 -16.51 25.48
C VAL A 401 -1.55 -17.44 26.62
N ARG A 402 -1.06 -18.66 26.62
CA ARG A 402 -1.27 -19.64 27.68
C ARG A 402 0.05 -19.98 28.34
N ARG A 403 0.08 -19.96 29.64
CA ARG A 403 1.23 -20.46 30.40
C ARG A 403 1.21 -21.99 30.41
N ALA A 404 2.25 -22.61 29.85
CA ALA A 404 2.32 -24.07 29.84
C ALA A 404 2.51 -24.63 31.26
N ALA A 405 1.89 -25.76 31.56
CA ALA A 405 2.18 -26.48 32.79
C ALA A 405 3.66 -26.89 32.83
N LYS A 406 4.34 -26.70 33.96
CA LYS A 406 5.69 -27.25 34.13
C LYS A 406 5.59 -28.78 34.04
N LYS A 407 6.27 -29.35 33.03
CA LYS A 407 6.39 -30.82 32.91
C LYS A 407 7.23 -31.40 34.04
#